data_d7cf918a1bcd49513420bd4856bc4d88
#
_entry.id   d7cf918a1bcd49513420bd4856bc4d88
#
_cell.length_a   1.000
_cell.length_b   1.000
_cell.length_c   1.000
_cell.angle_alpha   90.00
_cell.angle_beta   90.00
_cell.angle_gamma   90.00
#
_symmetry.space_group_name_H-M   'P 1'
#
loop_
_entity.id
_entity.type
_entity.pdbx_description
1 polymer ?
#
loop_
_entity_poly.entity_id
_entity_poly.type
_entity_poly.pdbx_seq_one_letter_code
_entity_poly.pdbx_strand_id
1 'polypeptide(L)'
;MDTRPTTDRVKEAVFSILQFDLEGRRALDLFAGTGQLGIEALSRGAASAVFVEQRREAAALIRDNLALTGLAGSARVVCGDAFAFLQSAKETFDIILIDPPFAAGLWENALDSISRFDILSDHGIIVCESPAQQEMPSPPPPHFLSRTYPSGQGKNTTY
;
A
#
# COMPACT_ATOMS: atom_id res chain seq x y z
N MET A 1 5.12 20.70 3.97
CA MET A 1 3.99 19.79 3.98
C MET A 1 4.42 18.42 3.47
N ASP A 2 4.40 17.50 4.33
CA ASP A 2 5.03 16.23 4.02
C ASP A 2 4.07 15.14 3.58
N THR A 3 2.78 15.35 3.85
CA THR A 3 1.78 14.40 3.45
C THR A 3 1.37 14.69 2.02
N ARG A 4 1.71 13.81 1.12
CA ARG A 4 1.27 13.90 -0.25
C ARG A 4 -0.16 13.37 -0.32
N PRO A 5 -1.14 14.20 -0.70
CA PRO A 5 -2.51 13.73 -0.78
C PRO A 5 -2.67 12.70 -1.91
N THR A 6 -3.46 11.67 -1.63
CA THR A 6 -3.88 10.73 -2.65
C THR A 6 -5.11 11.31 -3.32
N THR A 7 -5.02 11.64 -4.60
CA THR A 7 -6.14 12.22 -5.33
C THR A 7 -7.20 11.17 -5.61
N ASP A 8 -8.44 11.62 -5.80
CA ASP A 8 -9.53 10.70 -6.17
C ASP A 8 -9.21 9.95 -7.47
N ARG A 9 -8.53 10.61 -8.39
CA ARG A 9 -8.13 10.00 -9.65
C ARG A 9 -7.15 8.83 -9.44
N VAL A 10 -6.19 9.00 -8.54
CA VAL A 10 -5.24 7.93 -8.20
C VAL A 10 -5.98 6.78 -7.54
N LYS A 11 -6.88 7.07 -6.60
CA LYS A 11 -7.67 6.02 -5.96
C LYS A 11 -8.50 5.24 -6.97
N GLU A 12 -9.17 5.92 -7.88
CA GLU A 12 -9.96 5.26 -8.92
C GLU A 12 -9.09 4.34 -9.79
N ALA A 13 -7.91 4.80 -10.18
CA ALA A 13 -7.01 4.00 -10.99
C ALA A 13 -6.56 2.74 -10.24
N VAL A 14 -6.14 2.88 -8.99
CA VAL A 14 -5.69 1.75 -8.18
C VAL A 14 -6.81 0.73 -8.02
N PHE A 15 -8.01 1.17 -7.67
CA PHE A 15 -9.09 0.25 -7.37
C PHE A 15 -9.81 -0.28 -8.62
N SER A 16 -9.63 0.35 -9.77
CA SER A 16 -9.99 -0.27 -11.05
C SER A 16 -9.12 -1.50 -11.31
N ILE A 17 -7.83 -1.41 -10.99
CA ILE A 17 -6.92 -2.54 -11.12
C ILE A 17 -7.33 -3.67 -10.17
N LEU A 18 -7.73 -3.34 -8.95
CA LEU A 18 -7.96 -4.30 -7.88
C LEU A 18 -9.41 -4.76 -7.75
N GLN A 19 -10.33 -4.30 -8.59
CA GLN A 19 -11.78 -4.44 -8.36
C GLN A 19 -12.26 -5.87 -8.11
N PHE A 20 -11.57 -6.87 -8.65
CA PHE A 20 -11.96 -8.28 -8.48
C PHE A 20 -11.08 -9.01 -7.47
N ASP A 21 -10.15 -8.32 -6.83
CA ASP A 21 -9.15 -8.95 -5.96
C ASP A 21 -9.20 -8.50 -4.52
N LEU A 22 -10.19 -7.70 -4.13
CA LEU A 22 -10.23 -7.09 -2.80
C LEU A 22 -11.06 -7.84 -1.78
N GLU A 23 -12.19 -8.41 -2.20
CA GLU A 23 -13.15 -8.97 -1.25
C GLU A 23 -12.53 -10.10 -0.44
N GLY A 24 -12.63 -9.99 0.88
CA GLY A 24 -12.13 -11.00 1.80
C GLY A 24 -10.62 -11.03 1.96
N ARG A 25 -9.90 -10.08 1.34
CA ARG A 25 -8.45 -10.07 1.35
C ARG A 25 -7.87 -9.22 2.46
N ARG A 26 -6.64 -9.53 2.87
CA ARG A 26 -5.90 -8.75 3.87
C ARG A 26 -5.02 -7.75 3.15
N ALA A 27 -5.18 -6.47 3.47
CA ALA A 27 -4.44 -5.40 2.82
C ALA A 27 -3.37 -4.81 3.74
N LEU A 28 -2.27 -4.37 3.14
CA LEU A 28 -1.23 -3.61 3.83
C LEU A 28 -1.05 -2.30 3.08
N ASP A 29 -1.24 -1.19 3.78
CA ASP A 29 -0.98 0.15 3.25
C ASP A 29 0.35 0.61 3.83
N LEU A 30 1.40 0.35 3.09
CA LEU A 30 2.77 0.68 3.48
C LEU A 30 3.03 2.13 3.05
N PHE A 31 3.56 2.97 3.91
CA PHE A 31 3.64 4.42 3.71
C PHE A 31 2.25 5.06 3.63
N ALA A 32 1.43 4.80 4.62
CA ALA A 32 -0.01 5.03 4.52
C ALA A 32 -0.44 6.50 4.41
N GLY A 33 0.36 7.45 4.87
CA GLY A 33 -0.03 8.86 4.89
C GLY A 33 -1.26 9.07 5.75
N THR A 34 -2.35 9.57 5.15
CA THR A 34 -3.62 9.74 5.83
C THR A 34 -4.54 8.53 5.71
N GLY A 35 -4.05 7.45 5.08
CA GLY A 35 -4.74 6.17 5.04
C GLY A 35 -5.79 6.03 3.96
N GLN A 36 -5.81 6.91 2.96
CA GLN A 36 -6.88 6.90 1.96
C GLN A 36 -6.95 5.60 1.16
N LEU A 37 -5.80 5.03 0.79
CA LEU A 37 -5.80 3.79 0.01
C LEU A 37 -6.31 2.60 0.82
N GLY A 38 -5.81 2.42 2.03
CA GLY A 38 -6.25 1.31 2.87
C GLY A 38 -7.69 1.43 3.32
N ILE A 39 -8.17 2.65 3.59
CA ILE A 39 -9.56 2.88 3.93
C ILE A 39 -10.46 2.54 2.75
N GLU A 40 -10.06 2.94 1.55
CA GLU A 40 -10.82 2.60 0.35
C GLU A 40 -10.86 1.08 0.14
N ALA A 41 -9.76 0.39 0.38
CA ALA A 41 -9.72 -1.06 0.30
C ALA A 41 -10.74 -1.71 1.24
N LEU A 42 -10.81 -1.23 2.49
CA LEU A 42 -11.78 -1.73 3.45
C LEU A 42 -13.21 -1.43 3.00
N SER A 43 -13.46 -0.23 2.48
CA SER A 43 -14.78 0.15 1.97
C SER A 43 -15.24 -0.73 0.82
N ARG A 44 -14.30 -1.27 0.06
CA ARG A 44 -14.60 -2.12 -1.10
C ARG A 44 -14.55 -3.61 -0.80
N GLY A 45 -14.47 -4.00 0.47
CA GLY A 45 -14.66 -5.37 0.87
C GLY A 45 -13.42 -6.12 1.37
N ALA A 46 -12.27 -5.47 1.52
CA ALA A 46 -11.12 -6.10 2.14
C ALA A 46 -11.49 -6.56 3.55
N ALA A 47 -11.03 -7.73 3.95
CA ALA A 47 -11.36 -8.29 5.26
C ALA A 47 -10.68 -7.51 6.39
N SER A 48 -9.47 -7.05 6.16
CA SER A 48 -8.71 -6.29 7.14
C SER A 48 -7.65 -5.45 6.44
N ALA A 49 -7.15 -4.45 7.13
CA ALA A 49 -6.05 -3.63 6.64
C ALA A 49 -5.11 -3.23 7.76
N VAL A 50 -3.82 -3.25 7.48
CA VAL A 50 -2.80 -2.70 8.36
C VAL A 50 -2.23 -1.47 7.70
N PHE A 51 -2.15 -0.38 8.45
CA PHE A 51 -1.63 0.90 7.98
C PHE A 51 -0.30 1.15 8.68
N VAL A 52 0.75 1.38 7.91
CA VAL A 52 2.06 1.71 8.48
C VAL A 52 2.42 3.13 8.08
N GLU A 53 2.60 3.98 9.08
CA GLU A 53 2.91 5.39 8.86
C GLU A 53 3.89 5.86 9.92
N GLN A 54 4.99 6.47 9.46
CA GLN A 54 6.05 6.91 10.36
C GLN A 54 5.70 8.17 11.12
N ARG A 55 4.93 9.08 10.51
CA ARG A 55 4.61 10.37 11.12
C ARG A 55 3.43 10.23 12.07
N ARG A 56 3.65 10.71 13.28
CA ARG A 56 2.68 10.56 14.37
C ARG A 56 1.36 11.25 14.06
N GLU A 57 1.42 12.46 13.49
CA GLU A 57 0.21 13.23 13.14
C GLU A 57 -0.60 12.52 12.07
N ALA A 58 0.06 11.98 11.06
CA ALA A 58 -0.63 11.25 9.99
C ALA A 58 -1.25 9.96 10.52
N ALA A 59 -0.54 9.23 11.37
CA ALA A 59 -1.08 8.02 11.98
C ALA A 59 -2.33 8.32 12.82
N ALA A 60 -2.33 9.44 13.55
CA ALA A 60 -3.50 9.86 14.30
C ALA A 60 -4.68 10.16 13.39
N LEU A 61 -4.43 10.81 12.23
CA LEU A 61 -5.48 11.07 11.25
C LEU A 61 -6.05 9.78 10.67
N ILE A 62 -5.22 8.77 10.45
CA ILE A 62 -5.73 7.46 10.00
C ILE A 62 -6.72 6.90 11.01
N ARG A 63 -6.38 6.93 12.29
CA ARG A 63 -7.27 6.44 13.35
C ARG A 63 -8.58 7.21 13.39
N ASP A 64 -8.52 8.53 13.26
CA ASP A 64 -9.72 9.37 13.21
C ASP A 64 -10.59 9.03 12.01
N ASN A 65 -9.98 8.89 10.84
CA ASN A 65 -10.72 8.56 9.61
C ASN A 65 -11.36 7.18 9.69
N LEU A 66 -10.68 6.22 10.29
CA LEU A 66 -11.24 4.87 10.50
C LEU A 66 -12.45 4.92 11.44
N ALA A 67 -12.37 5.71 12.49
CA ALA A 67 -13.49 5.87 13.42
C ALA A 67 -14.69 6.52 12.73
N LEU A 68 -14.45 7.56 11.93
CA LEU A 68 -15.52 8.28 11.22
C LEU A 68 -16.23 7.40 10.20
N THR A 69 -15.50 6.48 9.57
CA THR A 69 -16.06 5.60 8.54
C THR A 69 -16.61 4.30 9.10
N GLY A 70 -16.45 4.05 10.40
CA GLY A 70 -16.93 2.81 11.02
C GLY A 70 -16.07 1.59 10.71
N LEU A 71 -14.85 1.78 10.23
CA LEU A 71 -13.98 0.70 9.78
C LEU A 71 -12.88 0.31 10.78
N ALA A 72 -12.85 0.95 11.95
CA ALA A 72 -11.78 0.74 12.92
C ALA A 72 -11.65 -0.73 13.37
N GLY A 73 -12.75 -1.47 13.42
CA GLY A 73 -12.75 -2.87 13.85
C GLY A 73 -12.03 -3.81 12.89
N SER A 74 -11.80 -3.38 11.65
CA SER A 74 -11.11 -4.19 10.63
C SER A 74 -9.72 -3.65 10.32
N ALA A 75 -9.19 -2.76 11.15
CA ALA A 75 -7.95 -2.07 10.84
C ALA A 75 -6.99 -2.05 12.04
N ARG A 76 -5.70 -2.00 11.71
CA ARG A 76 -4.64 -1.79 12.70
C ARG A 76 -3.71 -0.71 12.16
N VAL A 77 -3.39 0.27 12.99
CA VAL A 77 -2.48 1.36 12.63
C VAL A 77 -1.17 1.19 13.38
N VAL A 78 -0.08 1.12 12.64
CA VAL A 78 1.27 1.01 13.20
C VAL A 78 2.00 2.33 12.92
N CYS A 79 2.32 3.06 13.98
CA CYS A 79 3.12 4.28 13.85
C CYS A 79 4.58 3.88 13.95
N GLY A 80 5.27 3.84 12.81
CA GLY A 80 6.65 3.42 12.78
C GLY A 80 7.22 3.35 11.39
N ASP A 81 8.47 2.92 11.30
CA ASP A 81 9.17 2.76 10.04
C ASP A 81 8.67 1.55 9.26
N ALA A 82 8.45 1.75 7.97
CA ALA A 82 7.93 0.70 7.08
C ALA A 82 8.84 -0.52 7.04
N PHE A 83 10.16 -0.32 6.96
CA PHE A 83 11.10 -1.44 6.86
C PHE A 83 11.22 -2.21 8.17
N ALA A 84 11.15 -1.51 9.29
CA ALA A 84 11.11 -2.15 10.61
C ALA A 84 9.85 -3.01 10.75
N PHE A 85 8.71 -2.50 10.27
CA PHE A 85 7.48 -3.29 10.26
C PHE A 85 7.63 -4.57 9.45
N LEU A 86 8.14 -4.45 8.21
CA LEU A 86 8.31 -5.62 7.34
C LEU A 86 9.23 -6.66 7.95
N GLN A 87 10.29 -6.22 8.61
CA GLN A 87 11.24 -7.12 9.26
C GLN A 87 10.62 -7.90 10.42
N SER A 88 9.70 -7.29 11.14
CA SER A 88 9.11 -7.90 12.32
C SER A 88 7.72 -8.52 12.10
N ALA A 89 7.15 -8.35 10.92
CA ALA A 89 5.80 -8.86 10.64
C ALA A 89 5.77 -10.39 10.65
N LYS A 90 4.74 -10.93 11.27
CA LYS A 90 4.55 -12.39 11.38
C LYS A 90 3.33 -12.86 10.60
N GLU A 91 2.82 -12.02 9.73
CA GLU A 91 1.64 -12.34 8.91
C GLU A 91 1.92 -11.99 7.47
N THR A 92 1.14 -12.55 6.56
CA THR A 92 1.21 -12.23 5.14
C THR A 92 0.01 -11.39 4.74
N PHE A 93 0.16 -10.69 3.61
CA PHE A 93 -0.89 -9.85 3.07
C PHE A 93 -1.18 -10.24 1.63
N ASP A 94 -2.44 -10.09 1.25
CA ASP A 94 -2.89 -10.45 -0.10
C ASP A 94 -2.77 -9.27 -1.06
N ILE A 95 -2.90 -8.05 -0.54
CA ILE A 95 -2.77 -6.81 -1.30
C ILE A 95 -1.81 -5.90 -0.55
N ILE A 96 -0.75 -5.46 -1.22
CA ILE A 96 0.20 -4.51 -0.63
C ILE A 96 0.22 -3.25 -1.49
N LEU A 97 -0.10 -2.12 -0.88
CA LEU A 97 -0.16 -0.82 -1.53
C LEU A 97 1.08 -0.03 -1.13
N ILE A 98 1.86 0.41 -2.11
CA ILE A 98 3.11 1.12 -1.86
C ILE A 98 3.04 2.49 -2.55
N ASP A 99 2.91 3.54 -1.77
CA ASP A 99 2.90 4.92 -2.25
C ASP A 99 3.84 5.76 -1.39
N PRO A 100 5.16 5.53 -1.51
CA PRO A 100 6.12 6.20 -0.64
C PRO A 100 6.28 7.68 -1.01
N PRO A 101 6.82 8.48 -0.11
CA PRO A 101 7.27 9.83 -0.49
C PRO A 101 8.36 9.72 -1.56
N PHE A 102 8.52 10.77 -2.34
CA PHE A 102 9.50 10.77 -3.42
C PHE A 102 10.91 10.73 -2.86
N ALA A 103 11.47 9.53 -2.77
CA ALA A 103 12.84 9.32 -2.34
C ALA A 103 13.42 8.17 -3.15
N ALA A 104 14.64 8.34 -3.62
CA ALA A 104 15.31 7.35 -4.45
C ALA A 104 15.43 6.02 -3.70
N GLY A 105 15.13 4.93 -4.40
CA GLY A 105 15.35 3.58 -3.90
C GLY A 105 14.30 3.02 -2.97
N LEU A 106 13.29 3.79 -2.57
CA LEU A 106 12.28 3.28 -1.64
C LEU A 106 11.47 2.13 -2.22
N TRP A 107 11.10 2.18 -3.50
CA TRP A 107 10.37 1.08 -4.13
C TRP A 107 11.19 -0.19 -4.17
N GLU A 108 12.47 -0.08 -4.56
CA GLU A 108 13.35 -1.23 -4.64
C GLU A 108 13.56 -1.85 -3.28
N ASN A 109 13.82 -1.04 -2.27
CA ASN A 109 14.01 -1.52 -0.91
C ASN A 109 12.75 -2.18 -0.36
N ALA A 110 11.58 -1.61 -0.65
CA ALA A 110 10.31 -2.18 -0.20
C ALA A 110 10.05 -3.52 -0.86
N LEU A 111 10.24 -3.62 -2.17
CA LEU A 111 10.04 -4.88 -2.89
C LEU A 111 11.01 -5.95 -2.42
N ASP A 112 12.27 -5.59 -2.20
CA ASP A 112 13.27 -6.51 -1.69
C ASP A 112 12.92 -7.04 -0.29
N SER A 113 12.48 -6.15 0.59
CA SER A 113 12.09 -6.53 1.95
C SER A 113 10.85 -7.42 1.96
N ILE A 114 9.86 -7.12 1.12
CA ILE A 114 8.65 -7.94 1.00
C ILE A 114 9.03 -9.35 0.57
N SER A 115 9.91 -9.47 -0.40
CA SER A 115 10.38 -10.78 -0.86
C SER A 115 11.21 -11.49 0.21
N ARG A 116 12.16 -10.79 0.82
CA ARG A 116 13.05 -11.37 1.81
C ARG A 116 12.33 -11.92 3.03
N PHE A 117 11.33 -11.21 3.50
CA PHE A 117 10.59 -11.58 4.71
C PHE A 117 9.29 -12.30 4.41
N ASP A 118 9.04 -12.63 3.15
CA ASP A 118 7.90 -13.44 2.72
C ASP A 118 6.56 -12.83 3.17
N ILE A 119 6.40 -11.55 2.90
CA ILE A 119 5.24 -10.77 3.36
C ILE A 119 4.03 -10.94 2.45
N LEU A 120 4.23 -11.18 1.16
CA LEU A 120 3.14 -11.32 0.19
C LEU A 120 2.66 -12.78 0.16
N SER A 121 1.35 -12.97 0.29
CA SER A 121 0.75 -14.29 0.20
C SER A 121 0.81 -14.83 -1.24
N ASP A 122 0.56 -16.13 -1.40
CA ASP A 122 0.41 -16.74 -2.72
C ASP A 122 -0.75 -16.05 -3.45
N HIS A 123 -0.55 -15.72 -4.71
CA HIS A 123 -1.52 -14.97 -5.53
C HIS A 123 -1.78 -13.54 -5.03
N GLY A 124 -0.92 -13.03 -4.17
CA GLY A 124 -1.01 -11.66 -3.72
C GLY A 124 -0.55 -10.68 -4.80
N ILE A 125 -0.97 -9.41 -4.64
CA ILE A 125 -0.67 -8.34 -5.60
C ILE A 125 -0.04 -7.17 -4.86
N ILE A 126 1.03 -6.63 -5.45
CA ILE A 126 1.66 -5.39 -4.97
C ILE A 126 1.35 -4.31 -6.00
N VAL A 127 0.83 -3.17 -5.55
CA VAL A 127 0.58 -2.01 -6.40
C VAL A 127 1.47 -0.86 -5.93
N CYS A 128 2.31 -0.36 -6.82
CA CYS A 128 3.21 0.75 -6.55
C CYS A 128 2.79 1.98 -7.34
N GLU A 129 2.65 3.12 -6.68
CA GLU A 129 2.46 4.42 -7.33
C GLU A 129 3.82 5.08 -7.50
N SER A 130 4.13 5.54 -8.70
CA SER A 130 5.41 6.18 -9.00
C SER A 130 5.26 7.27 -10.05
N PRO A 131 6.23 8.21 -10.16
CA PRO A 131 6.22 9.19 -11.26
C PRO A 131 6.28 8.50 -12.62
N ALA A 132 5.64 9.10 -13.62
CA ALA A 132 5.54 8.48 -14.95
C ALA A 132 6.89 8.22 -15.60
N GLN A 133 7.89 9.07 -15.34
CA GLN A 133 9.23 8.94 -15.90
C GLN A 133 10.12 7.96 -15.15
N GLN A 134 9.68 7.50 -13.99
CA GLN A 134 10.46 6.58 -13.16
C GLN A 134 10.32 5.16 -13.71
N GLU A 135 11.43 4.51 -14.02
CA GLU A 135 11.42 3.09 -14.32
C GLU A 135 11.25 2.31 -13.03
N MET A 136 10.31 1.38 -13.04
CA MET A 136 10.11 0.51 -11.90
C MET A 136 11.09 -0.66 -11.95
N PRO A 137 11.60 -1.08 -10.78
CA PRO A 137 12.54 -2.19 -10.74
C PRO A 137 11.90 -3.52 -11.13
N SER A 138 12.71 -4.44 -11.63
CA SER A 138 12.29 -5.83 -11.75
C SER A 138 12.16 -6.40 -10.35
N PRO A 139 11.08 -7.11 -10.04
CA PRO A 139 10.91 -7.65 -8.70
C PRO A 139 11.87 -8.80 -8.43
N PRO A 140 12.32 -8.97 -7.19
CA PRO A 140 13.10 -10.15 -6.85
C PRO A 140 12.24 -11.42 -6.95
N PRO A 141 12.84 -12.57 -7.25
CA PRO A 141 12.08 -13.82 -7.22
C PRO A 141 11.46 -14.06 -5.85
N PRO A 142 10.29 -14.69 -5.76
CA PRO A 142 9.50 -15.30 -6.84
C PRO A 142 8.47 -14.37 -7.49
N HIS A 143 8.59 -13.07 -7.31
CA HIS A 143 7.62 -12.11 -7.83
C HIS A 143 7.86 -11.82 -9.30
N PHE A 144 6.81 -11.40 -9.98
CA PHE A 144 6.88 -11.05 -11.41
C PHE A 144 6.22 -9.69 -11.63
N LEU A 145 6.84 -8.88 -12.50
CA LEU A 145 6.22 -7.65 -12.96
C LEU A 145 5.00 -8.02 -13.81
N SER A 146 3.82 -7.60 -13.38
CA SER A 146 2.60 -7.92 -14.08
C SER A 146 2.25 -6.86 -15.11
N ARG A 147 2.00 -5.63 -14.66
CA ARG A 147 1.59 -4.54 -15.55
C ARG A 147 1.95 -3.18 -14.97
N THR A 148 2.05 -2.19 -15.88
CA THR A 148 2.18 -0.80 -15.52
C THR A 148 1.01 -0.04 -16.12
N TYR A 149 0.31 0.75 -15.31
CA TYR A 149 -0.88 1.50 -15.70
C TYR A 149 -0.61 2.99 -15.54
N PRO A 150 -0.84 3.82 -16.58
CA PRO A 150 -0.74 5.26 -16.41
C PRO A 150 -1.85 5.77 -15.49
N SER A 151 -1.54 6.78 -14.68
CA SER A 151 -2.47 7.34 -13.72
C SER A 151 -2.15 8.81 -13.51
N GLY A 152 -2.81 9.69 -14.25
CA GLY A 152 -2.51 11.12 -14.17
C GLY A 152 -1.08 11.42 -14.58
N GLN A 153 -0.31 12.04 -13.70
CA GLN A 153 1.11 12.31 -13.91
C GLN A 153 2.01 11.20 -13.39
N GLY A 154 1.43 10.14 -12.86
CA GLY A 154 2.15 9.00 -12.34
C GLY A 154 1.76 7.73 -13.06
N LYS A 155 2.11 6.61 -12.47
CA LYS A 155 1.73 5.29 -12.96
C LYS A 155 1.61 4.34 -11.78
N ASN A 156 0.78 3.32 -11.94
CA ASN A 156 0.64 2.23 -11.00
C ASN A 156 1.27 0.98 -11.59
N THR A 157 2.07 0.29 -10.82
CA THR A 157 2.75 -0.93 -11.25
C THR A 157 2.31 -2.06 -10.34
N THR A 158 1.93 -3.20 -10.93
CA THR A 158 1.55 -4.40 -10.17
C THR A 158 2.63 -5.47 -10.27
N TYR A 159 2.76 -6.19 -9.20
CA TYR A 159 3.75 -7.27 -9.09
C TYR A 159 3.07 -8.55 -8.60
#